data_5769a228136be4ccf7939f42b8670ec6
#
_entry.id   5769a228136be4ccf7939f42b8670ec6
#
_cell.length_a   1.000
_cell.length_b   1.000
_cell.length_c   1.000
_cell.angle_alpha   90.00
_cell.angle_beta   90.00
_cell.angle_gamma   90.00
#
_symmetry.space_group_name_H-M   'P 1'
#
loop_
_entity.id
_entity.type
_entity.pdbx_description
1 polymer ?
#
loop_
_entity_poly.entity_id
_entity_poly.type
_entity_poly.pdbx_seq_one_letter_code
_entity_poly.pdbx_strand_id
1 'polypeptide(L)'
;VSQVLEMKLLGSIFDKLVSVGVLALIILFQDDIRRFLVTLGSHKQLGRFFRFLTGNKQEKTEKADIMPIVLACMSMSKGKVGALIVIEKSVPLNDIIRTGEIINANVNQRLIENIFFKNSPLHDGAMIIRHKRIEAAGCILPVSHDLNIPKELGLRHRAAMGVSQETDALAIIVSE
;
A
#
# COMPACT_ATOMS: atom_id res chain seq x y z
N VAL A 1 -49.45 -17.36 34.33
CA VAL A 1 -48.24 -16.77 34.95
C VAL A 1 -46.97 -17.49 34.50
N SER A 2 -46.93 -18.84 34.40
CA SER A 2 -45.72 -19.58 33.99
C SER A 2 -45.28 -19.32 32.54
N GLN A 3 -46.21 -19.26 31.59
CA GLN A 3 -45.88 -18.99 30.16
C GLN A 3 -45.29 -17.59 29.94
N VAL A 4 -45.69 -16.59 30.70
CA VAL A 4 -45.13 -15.23 30.60
C VAL A 4 -43.71 -15.16 31.16
N LEU A 5 -43.41 -15.96 32.18
CA LEU A 5 -42.06 -16.07 32.76
C LEU A 5 -41.10 -16.79 31.80
N GLU A 6 -41.55 -17.86 31.11
CA GLU A 6 -40.75 -18.59 30.15
C GLU A 6 -40.43 -17.74 28.91
N MET A 7 -41.39 -16.93 28.42
CA MET A 7 -41.16 -15.98 27.33
C MET A 7 -40.15 -14.90 27.73
N LYS A 8 -40.15 -14.39 28.96
CA LYS A 8 -39.14 -13.43 29.43
C LYS A 8 -37.75 -14.03 29.57
N LEU A 9 -37.65 -15.26 30.05
CA LEU A 9 -36.37 -16.00 30.14
C LEU A 9 -35.77 -16.27 28.77
N LEU A 10 -36.58 -16.75 27.82
CA LEU A 10 -36.17 -16.96 26.42
C LEU A 10 -35.70 -15.65 25.78
N GLY A 11 -36.43 -14.54 25.96
CA GLY A 11 -36.08 -13.24 25.48
C GLY A 11 -34.71 -12.77 26.02
N SER A 12 -34.48 -12.91 27.35
CA SER A 12 -33.21 -12.49 27.94
C SER A 12 -32.00 -13.33 27.48
N ILE A 13 -32.20 -14.60 27.19
CA ILE A 13 -31.16 -15.48 26.64
C ILE A 13 -30.86 -15.08 25.20
N PHE A 14 -31.90 -14.82 24.40
CA PHE A 14 -31.74 -14.37 23.03
C PHE A 14 -31.00 -13.01 22.93
N ASP A 15 -31.35 -12.05 23.80
CA ASP A 15 -30.68 -10.73 23.84
C ASP A 15 -29.19 -10.87 24.19
N LYS A 16 -28.86 -11.76 25.13
CA LYS A 16 -27.44 -12.04 25.43
C LYS A 16 -26.71 -12.73 24.28
N LEU A 17 -27.32 -13.70 23.62
CA LEU A 17 -26.76 -14.37 22.44
C LEU A 17 -26.52 -13.39 21.28
N VAL A 18 -27.48 -12.51 20.99
CA VAL A 18 -27.35 -11.49 19.97
C VAL A 18 -26.22 -10.51 20.32
N SER A 19 -26.15 -10.05 21.58
CA SER A 19 -25.10 -9.11 22.01
C SER A 19 -23.70 -9.72 21.91
N VAL A 20 -23.52 -10.98 22.32
CA VAL A 20 -22.24 -11.71 22.20
C VAL A 20 -21.92 -12.00 20.72
N GLY A 21 -22.94 -12.35 19.93
CA GLY A 21 -22.78 -12.61 18.49
C GLY A 21 -22.35 -11.38 17.72
N VAL A 22 -22.92 -10.21 18.01
CA VAL A 22 -22.51 -8.93 17.40
C VAL A 22 -21.06 -8.58 17.78
N LEU A 23 -20.68 -8.76 19.05
CA LEU A 23 -19.31 -8.52 19.49
C LEU A 23 -18.32 -9.45 18.78
N ALA A 24 -18.65 -10.74 18.70
CA ALA A 24 -17.84 -11.72 18.00
C ALA A 24 -17.70 -11.39 16.51
N LEU A 25 -18.78 -10.92 15.86
CA LEU A 25 -18.79 -10.50 14.46
C LEU A 25 -17.87 -9.28 14.24
N ILE A 26 -17.92 -8.29 15.14
CA ILE A 26 -17.03 -7.11 15.05
C ILE A 26 -15.57 -7.52 15.17
N ILE A 27 -15.24 -8.43 16.09
CA ILE A 27 -13.88 -8.94 16.28
C ILE A 27 -13.42 -9.74 15.07
N LEU A 28 -14.28 -10.59 14.50
CA LEU A 28 -13.97 -11.40 13.32
C LEU A 28 -13.70 -10.55 12.09
N PHE A 29 -14.49 -9.48 11.88
CA PHE A 29 -14.37 -8.59 10.72
C PHE A 29 -13.54 -7.31 10.99
N GLN A 30 -12.81 -7.28 12.11
CA GLN A 30 -12.02 -6.10 12.51
C GLN A 30 -11.07 -5.64 11.40
N ASP A 31 -10.35 -6.56 10.74
CA ASP A 31 -9.40 -6.23 9.70
C ASP A 31 -10.08 -5.79 8.40
N ASP A 32 -11.20 -6.39 8.04
CA ASP A 32 -11.99 -6.00 6.87
C ASP A 32 -12.63 -4.63 7.06
N ILE A 33 -13.14 -4.34 8.27
CA ILE A 33 -13.67 -3.01 8.62
C ILE A 33 -12.56 -1.97 8.56
N ARG A 34 -11.36 -2.27 9.07
CA ARG A 34 -10.20 -1.37 9.01
C ARG A 34 -9.82 -1.08 7.55
N ARG A 35 -9.69 -2.11 6.71
CA ARG A 35 -9.40 -1.96 5.26
C ARG A 35 -10.48 -1.15 4.55
N PHE A 36 -11.74 -1.43 4.83
CA PHE A 36 -12.88 -0.71 4.28
C PHE A 36 -12.87 0.78 4.66
N LEU A 37 -12.63 1.12 5.93
CA LEU A 37 -12.55 2.49 6.40
C LEU A 37 -11.36 3.25 5.79
N VAL A 38 -10.20 2.59 5.67
CA VAL A 38 -9.02 3.18 4.98
C VAL A 38 -9.35 3.43 3.51
N THR A 39 -10.01 2.48 2.84
CA THR A 39 -10.41 2.63 1.43
C THR A 39 -11.43 3.75 1.26
N LEU A 40 -12.43 3.84 2.14
CA LEU A 40 -13.40 4.95 2.14
C LEU A 40 -12.73 6.31 2.40
N GLY A 41 -11.80 6.38 3.35
CA GLY A 41 -11.05 7.60 3.67
C GLY A 41 -10.11 8.04 2.54
N SER A 42 -9.62 7.09 1.74
CA SER A 42 -8.72 7.35 0.61
C SER A 42 -9.45 7.76 -0.68
N HIS A 43 -10.76 7.57 -0.77
CA HIS A 43 -11.51 8.01 -1.93
C HIS A 43 -11.45 9.54 -2.08
N LYS A 44 -10.79 10.00 -3.12
CA LYS A 44 -10.67 11.42 -3.55
C LYS A 44 -12.01 12.19 -3.62
N GLN A 45 -13.14 11.51 -3.55
CA GLN A 45 -14.46 12.13 -3.55
C GLN A 45 -14.80 12.82 -2.22
N LEU A 46 -14.46 12.23 -1.06
CA LEU A 46 -14.66 12.92 0.22
C LEU A 46 -13.72 14.12 0.37
N GLY A 47 -12.46 13.99 -0.07
CA GLY A 47 -11.51 15.12 -0.11
C GLY A 47 -12.00 16.26 -1.02
N ARG A 48 -12.71 15.94 -2.11
CA ARG A 48 -13.32 16.93 -3.02
C ARG A 48 -14.48 17.65 -2.36
N PHE A 49 -15.28 16.95 -1.54
CA PHE A 49 -16.41 17.54 -0.79
C PHE A 49 -15.93 18.46 0.34
N PHE A 50 -14.90 18.06 1.08
CA PHE A 50 -14.27 18.90 2.11
C PHE A 50 -13.52 20.10 1.51
N ARG A 51 -12.91 19.94 0.33
CA ARG A 51 -12.25 21.02 -0.42
C ARG A 51 -13.24 22.09 -0.92
N PHE A 52 -14.46 21.68 -1.25
CA PHE A 52 -15.53 22.62 -1.64
C PHE A 52 -15.98 23.48 -0.45
N LEU A 53 -15.93 22.93 0.77
CA LEU A 53 -16.30 23.62 2.01
C LEU A 53 -15.18 24.51 2.59
N THR A 54 -13.92 24.21 2.31
CA THR A 54 -12.77 24.91 2.93
C THR A 54 -12.06 25.90 2.00
N GLY A 55 -12.52 26.09 0.77
CA GLY A 55 -12.06 27.19 -0.13
C GLY A 55 -10.55 27.27 -0.35
N ASN A 56 -9.79 26.18 -0.22
CA ASN A 56 -8.35 26.24 -0.25
C ASN A 56 -7.78 26.03 -1.66
N LYS A 57 -6.90 26.94 -2.03
CA LYS A 57 -6.21 27.15 -3.31
C LYS A 57 -5.84 25.87 -4.04
N GLN A 58 -6.02 25.92 -5.37
CA GLN A 58 -5.40 25.05 -6.36
C GLN A 58 -3.93 24.78 -6.01
N GLU A 59 -3.64 23.59 -5.52
CA GLU A 59 -2.37 22.98 -5.87
C GLU A 59 -2.41 22.82 -7.39
N LYS A 60 -1.66 23.64 -8.09
CA LYS A 60 -1.25 23.36 -9.46
C LYS A 60 -0.83 21.90 -9.48
N THR A 61 -1.52 21.09 -10.25
CA THR A 61 -1.07 19.74 -10.58
C THR A 61 0.20 19.93 -11.43
N GLU A 62 1.30 20.24 -10.76
CA GLU A 62 2.60 20.12 -11.39
C GLU A 62 2.69 18.66 -11.81
N LYS A 63 2.68 18.44 -13.12
CA LYS A 63 2.91 17.11 -13.69
C LYS A 63 4.17 16.58 -13.01
N ALA A 64 4.02 15.48 -12.27
CA ALA A 64 5.19 14.81 -11.71
C ALA A 64 6.16 14.59 -12.87
N ASP A 65 7.38 15.04 -12.73
CA ASP A 65 8.39 14.78 -13.76
C ASP A 65 8.73 13.28 -13.67
N ILE A 66 8.07 12.51 -14.52
CA ILE A 66 8.24 11.05 -14.62
C ILE A 66 9.51 10.71 -15.37
N MET A 67 10.04 11.68 -16.14
CA MET A 67 11.17 11.44 -17.04
C MET A 67 12.40 10.87 -16.32
N PRO A 68 12.81 11.34 -15.13
CA PRO A 68 13.94 10.75 -14.40
C PRO A 68 13.75 9.27 -14.07
N ILE A 69 12.51 8.86 -13.76
CA ILE A 69 12.19 7.44 -13.47
C ILE A 69 12.32 6.61 -14.75
N VAL A 70 11.75 7.10 -15.86
CA VAL A 70 11.80 6.40 -17.15
C VAL A 70 13.24 6.24 -17.62
N LEU A 71 14.04 7.31 -17.56
CA LEU A 71 15.45 7.28 -17.96
C LEU A 71 16.26 6.32 -17.08
N ALA A 72 16.04 6.31 -15.78
CA ALA A 72 16.68 5.36 -14.85
C ALA A 72 16.30 3.92 -15.20
N CYS A 73 15.01 3.62 -15.42
CA CYS A 73 14.56 2.29 -15.81
C CYS A 73 15.19 1.83 -17.14
N MET A 74 15.26 2.71 -18.13
CA MET A 74 15.90 2.41 -19.42
C MET A 74 17.40 2.13 -19.27
N SER A 75 18.10 2.91 -18.47
CA SER A 75 19.53 2.75 -18.18
C SER A 75 19.79 1.43 -17.45
N MET A 76 19.02 1.16 -16.39
CA MET A 76 19.12 -0.09 -15.59
C MET A 76 18.79 -1.32 -16.43
N SER A 77 17.78 -1.25 -17.29
CA SER A 77 17.42 -2.35 -18.21
C SER A 77 18.57 -2.67 -19.17
N LYS A 78 19.22 -1.64 -19.77
CA LYS A 78 20.40 -1.83 -20.63
C LYS A 78 21.58 -2.42 -19.85
N GLY A 79 21.75 -2.01 -18.59
CA GLY A 79 22.81 -2.49 -17.70
C GLY A 79 22.51 -3.84 -17.04
N LYS A 80 21.35 -4.45 -17.33
CA LYS A 80 20.87 -5.67 -16.67
C LYS A 80 20.89 -5.54 -15.13
N VAL A 81 20.44 -4.41 -14.63
CA VAL A 81 20.31 -4.11 -13.20
C VAL A 81 18.84 -4.23 -12.81
N GLY A 82 18.55 -5.19 -11.93
CA GLY A 82 17.20 -5.38 -11.41
C GLY A 82 16.80 -4.27 -10.44
N ALA A 83 15.58 -3.77 -10.58
CA ALA A 83 15.04 -2.73 -9.71
C ALA A 83 13.56 -2.96 -9.42
N LEU A 84 13.13 -2.51 -8.23
CA LEU A 84 11.73 -2.51 -7.82
C LEU A 84 11.39 -1.13 -7.23
N ILE A 85 10.57 -0.38 -7.97
CA ILE A 85 10.16 0.97 -7.60
C ILE A 85 8.66 0.96 -7.32
N VAL A 86 8.23 1.48 -6.18
CA VAL A 86 6.83 1.56 -5.79
C VAL A 86 6.44 3.02 -5.60
N ILE A 87 5.40 3.44 -6.31
CA ILE A 87 4.85 4.80 -6.21
C ILE A 87 3.56 4.72 -5.39
N GLU A 88 3.59 5.37 -4.22
CA GLU A 88 2.43 5.49 -3.34
C GLU A 88 1.34 6.34 -4.01
N LYS A 89 0.09 5.90 -3.89
CA LYS A 89 -1.07 6.66 -4.36
C LYS A 89 -1.95 7.10 -3.19
N SER A 90 -3.11 6.44 -3.01
CA SER A 90 -4.08 6.83 -2.00
C SER A 90 -3.89 6.08 -0.68
N VAL A 91 -3.47 4.83 -0.74
CA VAL A 91 -3.20 4.00 0.43
C VAL A 91 -1.79 4.28 0.95
N PRO A 92 -1.64 4.78 2.19
CA PRO A 92 -0.32 5.06 2.76
C PRO A 92 0.51 3.79 2.96
N LEU A 93 1.79 3.85 2.59
CA LEU A 93 2.74 2.75 2.73
C LEU A 93 3.64 2.87 3.96
N ASN A 94 3.15 3.48 5.05
CA ASN A 94 3.95 3.77 6.25
C ASN A 94 4.63 2.54 6.85
N ASP A 95 3.92 1.41 6.89
CA ASP A 95 4.45 0.17 7.49
C ASP A 95 5.59 -0.41 6.62
N ILE A 96 5.49 -0.28 5.30
CA ILE A 96 6.53 -0.68 4.35
C ILE A 96 7.74 0.26 4.46
N ILE A 97 7.51 1.58 4.49
CA ILE A 97 8.57 2.59 4.59
C ILE A 97 9.44 2.39 5.83
N ARG A 98 8.84 2.01 6.95
CA ARG A 98 9.56 1.74 8.22
C ARG A 98 10.52 0.55 8.15
N THR A 99 10.39 -0.32 7.17
CA THR A 99 11.28 -1.49 6.99
C THR A 99 12.56 -1.14 6.26
N GLY A 100 12.62 0.01 5.59
CA GLY A 100 13.77 0.47 4.82
C GLY A 100 14.46 1.69 5.42
N GLU A 101 15.46 2.19 4.70
CA GLU A 101 16.21 3.40 5.06
C GLU A 101 15.54 4.66 4.49
N ILE A 102 15.33 5.67 5.32
CA ILE A 102 14.71 6.94 4.93
C ILE A 102 15.73 7.77 4.13
N ILE A 103 15.38 8.10 2.91
CA ILE A 103 16.22 8.90 1.98
C ILE A 103 15.74 10.34 1.91
N ASN A 104 14.44 10.56 1.81
CA ASN A 104 13.80 11.87 1.67
C ASN A 104 14.46 12.80 0.64
N ALA A 105 14.69 12.31 -0.58
CA ALA A 105 15.38 13.03 -1.65
C ALA A 105 14.48 13.33 -2.85
N ASN A 106 14.88 14.30 -3.68
CA ASN A 106 14.22 14.56 -4.95
C ASN A 106 14.45 13.40 -5.93
N VAL A 107 13.41 13.08 -6.71
CA VAL A 107 13.52 12.05 -7.76
C VAL A 107 14.48 12.52 -8.84
N ASN A 108 15.58 11.81 -9.02
CA ASN A 108 16.50 12.02 -10.13
C ASN A 108 17.10 10.69 -10.60
N GLN A 109 17.46 10.62 -11.87
CA GLN A 109 17.95 9.42 -12.53
C GLN A 109 19.16 8.81 -11.82
N ARG A 110 20.18 9.63 -11.54
CA ARG A 110 21.45 9.15 -10.95
C ARG A 110 21.29 8.58 -9.56
N LEU A 111 20.39 9.16 -8.74
CA LEU A 111 20.11 8.64 -7.40
C LEU A 111 19.40 7.29 -7.47
N ILE A 112 18.44 7.14 -8.39
CA ILE A 112 17.75 5.86 -8.61
C ILE A 112 18.74 4.79 -9.04
N GLU A 113 19.60 5.07 -10.00
CA GLU A 113 20.64 4.15 -10.47
C GLU A 113 21.64 3.77 -9.35
N ASN A 114 21.99 4.73 -8.47
CA ASN A 114 22.86 4.48 -7.32
C ASN A 114 22.19 3.61 -6.25
N ILE A 115 20.91 3.81 -5.98
CA ILE A 115 20.14 2.98 -5.03
C ILE A 115 20.17 1.51 -5.49
N PHE A 116 19.93 1.25 -6.78
CA PHE A 116 19.87 -0.09 -7.33
C PHE A 116 21.22 -0.64 -7.84
N PHE A 117 22.29 0.11 -7.65
CA PHE A 117 23.62 -0.37 -7.99
C PHE A 117 23.95 -1.67 -7.21
N LYS A 118 24.41 -2.71 -7.92
CA LYS A 118 24.52 -4.10 -7.42
C LYS A 118 25.33 -4.26 -6.14
N ASN A 119 26.25 -3.33 -5.84
CA ASN A 119 27.05 -3.33 -4.61
C ASN A 119 26.58 -2.28 -3.58
N SER A 120 25.46 -1.62 -3.80
CA SER A 120 24.88 -0.70 -2.84
C SER A 120 24.14 -1.48 -1.74
N PRO A 121 24.26 -1.12 -0.47
CA PRO A 121 23.45 -1.72 0.60
C PRO A 121 21.95 -1.55 0.41
N LEU A 122 21.53 -0.57 -0.39
CA LEU A 122 20.12 -0.19 -0.60
C LEU A 122 19.45 -0.92 -1.76
N HIS A 123 20.22 -1.73 -2.55
CA HIS A 123 19.67 -2.36 -3.77
C HIS A 123 18.75 -3.55 -3.48
N ASP A 124 18.84 -4.13 -2.29
CA ASP A 124 18.00 -5.24 -1.88
C ASP A 124 16.71 -4.71 -1.24
N GLY A 125 15.59 -4.91 -1.92
CA GLY A 125 14.30 -4.40 -1.55
C GLY A 125 13.71 -3.42 -2.56
N ALA A 126 12.70 -2.67 -2.13
CA ALA A 126 12.00 -1.70 -2.96
C ALA A 126 12.38 -0.25 -2.61
N MET A 127 12.38 0.62 -3.60
CA MET A 127 12.42 2.06 -3.42
C MET A 127 10.99 2.61 -3.45
N ILE A 128 10.63 3.37 -2.43
CA ILE A 128 9.29 3.97 -2.30
C ILE A 128 9.35 5.45 -2.69
N ILE A 129 8.46 5.83 -3.61
CA ILE A 129 8.25 7.22 -4.01
C ILE A 129 6.90 7.68 -3.43
N ARG A 130 6.95 8.75 -2.63
CA ARG A 130 5.81 9.41 -2.02
C ARG A 130 5.88 10.92 -2.28
N HIS A 131 4.76 11.56 -2.61
CA HIS A 131 4.68 13.00 -2.84
C HIS A 131 5.78 13.54 -3.77
N LYS A 132 6.09 12.80 -4.85
CA LYS A 132 7.13 13.13 -5.84
C LYS A 132 8.57 13.13 -5.28
N ARG A 133 8.80 12.46 -4.16
CA ARG A 133 10.13 12.31 -3.54
C ARG A 133 10.44 10.84 -3.35
N ILE A 134 11.71 10.50 -3.41
CA ILE A 134 12.20 9.20 -2.94
C ILE A 134 12.13 9.24 -1.42
N GLU A 135 11.17 8.53 -0.84
CA GLU A 135 10.94 8.52 0.60
C GLU A 135 11.90 7.57 1.31
N ALA A 136 11.99 6.35 0.82
CA ALA A 136 12.82 5.31 1.40
C ALA A 136 13.33 4.33 0.34
N ALA A 137 14.38 3.58 0.67
CA ALA A 137 14.94 2.49 -0.16
C ALA A 137 15.28 1.28 0.71
N GLY A 138 15.48 0.12 0.07
CA GLY A 138 15.70 -1.14 0.78
C GLY A 138 14.47 -1.63 1.54
N CYS A 139 13.28 -1.19 1.14
CA CYS A 139 12.02 -1.55 1.82
C CYS A 139 11.61 -2.98 1.51
N ILE A 140 11.11 -3.68 2.53
CA ILE A 140 10.59 -5.04 2.43
C ILE A 140 9.11 -4.97 2.05
N LEU A 141 8.74 -5.64 0.95
CA LEU A 141 7.36 -5.74 0.48
C LEU A 141 6.74 -7.08 0.83
N PRO A 142 5.40 -7.15 0.97
CA PRO A 142 4.71 -8.42 1.03
C PRO A 142 4.90 -9.19 -0.28
N VAL A 143 5.15 -10.49 -0.17
CA VAL A 143 5.38 -11.37 -1.32
C VAL A 143 4.11 -12.14 -1.62
N SER A 144 3.62 -12.09 -2.86
CA SER A 144 2.46 -12.88 -3.27
C SER A 144 2.79 -14.38 -3.23
N HIS A 145 1.93 -15.15 -2.58
CA HIS A 145 1.98 -16.61 -2.51
C HIS A 145 1.10 -17.30 -3.56
N ASP A 146 0.61 -16.54 -4.55
CA ASP A 146 -0.22 -17.10 -5.61
C ASP A 146 0.56 -18.15 -6.42
N LEU A 147 0.04 -19.36 -6.46
CA LEU A 147 0.63 -20.51 -7.16
C LEU A 147 0.53 -20.39 -8.69
N ASN A 148 -0.35 -19.52 -9.20
CA ASN A 148 -0.50 -19.27 -10.64
C ASN A 148 0.61 -18.38 -11.21
N ILE A 149 1.45 -17.76 -10.35
CA ILE A 149 2.57 -16.94 -10.82
C ILE A 149 3.64 -17.86 -11.42
N PRO A 150 4.07 -17.63 -12.67
CA PRO A 150 5.11 -18.42 -13.32
C PRO A 150 6.38 -18.50 -12.44
N LYS A 151 6.97 -19.70 -12.37
CA LYS A 151 8.16 -19.93 -11.53
C LYS A 151 9.40 -19.16 -12.00
N GLU A 152 9.41 -18.76 -13.26
CA GLU A 152 10.47 -17.96 -13.89
C GLU A 152 10.53 -16.52 -13.35
N LEU A 153 9.42 -16.04 -12.77
CA LEU A 153 9.37 -14.70 -12.16
C LEU A 153 10.03 -14.73 -10.78
N GLY A 154 11.09 -13.95 -10.62
CA GLY A 154 11.85 -13.84 -9.38
C GLY A 154 11.11 -13.13 -8.24
N LEU A 155 11.78 -13.00 -7.10
CA LEU A 155 11.22 -12.42 -5.86
C LEU A 155 10.70 -10.99 -6.06
N ARG A 156 11.38 -10.14 -6.86
CA ARG A 156 10.94 -8.77 -7.14
C ARG A 156 9.57 -8.74 -7.83
N HIS A 157 9.30 -9.68 -8.74
CA HIS A 157 7.98 -9.78 -9.39
C HIS A 157 6.90 -10.18 -8.40
N ARG A 158 7.18 -11.17 -7.55
CA ARG A 158 6.22 -11.63 -6.52
C ARG A 158 5.96 -10.54 -5.47
N ALA A 159 6.97 -9.75 -5.10
CA ALA A 159 6.84 -8.63 -4.21
C ALA A 159 6.01 -7.48 -4.84
N ALA A 160 6.22 -7.18 -6.11
CA ALA A 160 5.40 -6.21 -6.83
C ALA A 160 3.93 -6.64 -6.91
N MET A 161 3.67 -7.92 -7.16
CA MET A 161 2.31 -8.46 -7.13
C MET A 161 1.70 -8.39 -5.73
N GLY A 162 2.46 -8.73 -4.68
CA GLY A 162 2.00 -8.66 -3.30
C GLY A 162 1.55 -7.26 -2.91
N VAL A 163 2.38 -6.26 -3.14
CA VAL A 163 2.00 -4.87 -2.84
C VAL A 163 0.81 -4.37 -3.68
N SER A 164 0.69 -4.83 -4.93
CA SER A 164 -0.44 -4.44 -5.80
C SER A 164 -1.75 -5.13 -5.41
N GLN A 165 -1.69 -6.29 -4.75
CA GLN A 165 -2.87 -6.98 -4.20
C GLN A 165 -3.38 -6.32 -2.91
N GLU A 166 -2.47 -5.78 -2.09
CA GLU A 166 -2.81 -5.21 -0.79
C GLU A 166 -3.08 -3.70 -0.83
N THR A 167 -2.58 -3.00 -1.86
CA THR A 167 -2.66 -1.53 -1.97
C THR A 167 -3.01 -1.09 -3.39
N ASP A 168 -3.28 0.21 -3.56
CA ASP A 168 -3.46 0.84 -4.87
C ASP A 168 -2.14 1.42 -5.45
N ALA A 169 -1.01 1.10 -4.85
CA ALA A 169 0.30 1.58 -5.29
C ALA A 169 0.65 1.08 -6.70
N LEU A 170 1.46 1.85 -7.41
CA LEU A 170 2.02 1.45 -8.70
C LEU A 170 3.40 0.84 -8.50
N ALA A 171 3.57 -0.42 -8.84
CA ALA A 171 4.86 -1.11 -8.82
C ALA A 171 5.48 -1.15 -10.22
N ILE A 172 6.74 -0.76 -10.33
CA ILE A 172 7.54 -0.79 -11.56
C ILE A 172 8.71 -1.73 -11.32
N ILE A 173 8.89 -2.69 -12.21
CA ILE A 173 9.95 -3.70 -12.13
C ILE A 173 10.89 -3.52 -13.32
N VAL A 174 12.19 -3.53 -13.05
CA VAL A 174 13.23 -3.72 -14.07
C VAL A 174 13.84 -5.09 -13.82
N SER A 175 13.74 -5.98 -14.81
CA SER A 175 14.33 -7.32 -14.76
C SER A 175 15.78 -7.31 -15.22
N GLU A 176 16.58 -8.18 -14.61
CA GLU A 176 17.98 -8.40 -15.00
C GLU A 176 18.13 -9.09 -16.35
#